data_13d2fdd36d5bc1dab96cbfeefa1cbb69
#
_entry.id   13d2fdd36d5bc1dab96cbfeefa1cbb69
#
_cell.length_a   1.000
_cell.length_b   1.000
_cell.length_c   1.000
_cell.angle_alpha   90.00
_cell.angle_beta   90.00
_cell.angle_gamma   90.00
#
_symmetry.space_group_name_H-M   'P 1'
#
loop_
_entity.id
_entity.type
_entity.pdbx_description
1 polymer ?
#
loop_
_entity_poly.entity_id
_entity_poly.type
_entity_poly.pdbx_seq_one_letter_code
_entity_poly.pdbx_strand_id
1 'polypeptide(L)'
;MMPARRFLAAALLLSAPFAASAGDEPSSPVSWEVNAVSDYLFRGVSQTDEKATLQGTLTWSSASGAYVGGFASGVDFGTGSPDIEVDYFVGYGFDASDSVNLDVMLNRYTYPGASELAYNELITTATIAEHSAITVGYTNDIWGSGTDGWYYGLRHDWVLPREATLSASVGRTQFRDNLAVAAEDYTDWSVAVSRRFGPAEVSLGYFGTDASARASFGKLADNRLLLSVKFAR
;
A
#
# COMPACT_ATOMS: atom_id res chain seq x y z
N MET A 1 29.57 0.79 19.99
CA MET A 1 28.67 1.77 19.36
C MET A 1 27.92 0.97 18.30
N MET A 2 26.72 0.46 18.58
CA MET A 2 25.91 -0.24 17.58
C MET A 2 25.40 0.79 16.57
N PRO A 3 25.45 0.53 15.27
CA PRO A 3 24.84 1.43 14.30
C PRO A 3 23.34 1.47 14.57
N ALA A 4 22.80 2.68 14.69
CA ALA A 4 21.36 2.90 14.79
C ALA A 4 20.70 2.25 13.58
N ARG A 5 19.89 1.21 13.80
CA ARG A 5 19.00 0.63 12.79
C ARG A 5 18.07 1.74 12.36
N ARG A 6 18.25 2.25 11.15
CA ARG A 6 17.29 3.15 10.51
C ARG A 6 16.08 2.30 10.15
N PHE A 7 14.93 2.69 10.65
CA PHE A 7 13.68 1.95 10.54
C PHE A 7 13.01 2.26 9.20
N LEU A 8 12.35 1.25 8.64
CA LEU A 8 11.54 1.38 7.45
C LEU A 8 10.27 2.14 7.75
N ALA A 9 10.00 3.11 6.95
CA ALA A 9 8.74 3.81 6.91
C ALA A 9 7.87 3.27 5.75
N ALA A 10 6.64 3.07 6.03
CA ALA A 10 5.67 2.27 5.34
C ALA A 10 4.86 2.98 4.26
N ALA A 11 4.06 2.26 3.54
CA ALA A 11 2.93 2.82 2.81
C ALA A 11 1.87 1.82 2.36
N LEU A 12 0.76 2.40 2.01
CA LEU A 12 -0.48 1.79 1.60
C LEU A 12 -0.33 0.52 0.76
N LEU A 13 -0.95 -0.57 1.23
CA LEU A 13 -1.56 -1.50 0.32
C LEU A 13 -2.68 -0.73 -0.38
N LEU A 14 -2.42 -0.26 -1.59
CA LEU A 14 -3.48 0.20 -2.47
C LEU A 14 -4.45 -0.97 -2.65
N SER A 15 -5.48 -1.00 -1.81
CA SER A 15 -6.74 -1.62 -2.23
C SER A 15 -7.03 -1.00 -3.60
N ALA A 16 -7.35 -1.85 -4.56
CA ALA A 16 -7.62 -1.45 -5.94
C ALA A 16 -8.36 -0.11 -5.98
N PRO A 17 -8.00 0.80 -6.91
CA PRO A 17 -8.79 1.99 -7.10
C PRO A 17 -10.24 1.55 -7.19
N PHE A 18 -11.12 2.28 -6.52
CA PHE A 18 -12.54 2.16 -6.75
C PHE A 18 -12.73 2.30 -8.26
N ALA A 19 -12.91 1.18 -8.97
CA ALA A 19 -13.50 1.23 -10.27
C ALA A 19 -14.87 1.86 -10.04
N ALA A 20 -14.98 3.14 -10.32
CA ALA A 20 -16.26 3.79 -10.42
C ALA A 20 -17.00 3.03 -11.52
N SER A 21 -17.86 2.10 -11.11
CA SER A 21 -18.78 1.45 -12.02
C SER A 21 -19.54 2.58 -12.70
N ALA A 22 -19.32 2.74 -14.00
CA ALA A 22 -20.08 3.68 -14.80
C ALA A 22 -21.56 3.28 -14.72
N GLY A 23 -22.34 3.92 -13.83
CA GLY A 23 -23.75 3.61 -13.75
C GLY A 23 -24.51 4.15 -12.54
N ASP A 24 -23.87 4.30 -11.39
CA ASP A 24 -24.52 4.93 -10.23
C ASP A 24 -23.64 6.07 -9.70
N GLU A 25 -24.14 7.29 -9.75
CA GLU A 25 -23.59 8.44 -9.02
C GLU A 25 -23.36 7.99 -7.56
N PRO A 26 -22.15 8.13 -7.00
CA PRO A 26 -21.94 7.73 -5.62
C PRO A 26 -22.91 8.50 -4.74
N SER A 27 -23.69 7.79 -3.94
CA SER A 27 -24.72 8.37 -3.06
C SER A 27 -24.11 9.33 -2.01
N SER A 28 -22.80 9.38 -1.91
CA SER A 28 -22.01 10.26 -1.05
C SER A 28 -20.63 10.54 -1.68
N PRO A 29 -20.16 11.81 -1.69
CA PRO A 29 -18.79 12.13 -2.09
C PRO A 29 -17.74 11.64 -1.09
N VAL A 30 -18.15 11.10 0.05
CA VAL A 30 -17.26 10.60 1.09
C VAL A 30 -17.34 9.08 1.14
N SER A 31 -16.20 8.42 1.04
CA SER A 31 -16.02 7.00 1.27
C SER A 31 -15.10 6.76 2.45
N TRP A 32 -15.25 5.61 3.09
CA TRP A 32 -14.38 5.21 4.19
C TRP A 32 -14.09 3.70 4.12
N GLU A 33 -12.95 3.32 4.66
CA GLU A 33 -12.54 1.93 4.84
C GLU A 33 -11.98 1.73 6.24
N VAL A 34 -12.32 0.61 6.88
CA VAL A 34 -11.67 0.11 8.10
C VAL A 34 -11.25 -1.32 7.83
N ASN A 35 -9.99 -1.62 8.09
CA ASN A 35 -9.39 -2.90 7.82
C ASN A 35 -8.65 -3.42 9.07
N ALA A 36 -8.97 -4.62 9.53
CA ALA A 36 -8.22 -5.35 10.54
C ALA A 36 -7.29 -6.34 9.82
N VAL A 37 -5.99 -6.21 10.01
CA VAL A 37 -4.98 -7.06 9.37
C VAL A 37 -4.15 -7.80 10.41
N SER A 38 -3.78 -9.05 10.13
CA SER A 38 -2.91 -9.82 11.03
C SER A 38 -1.46 -9.32 11.05
N ASP A 39 -1.05 -8.55 10.03
CA ASP A 39 0.22 -7.85 9.91
C ASP A 39 0.08 -6.76 8.84
N TYR A 40 0.68 -5.60 9.04
CA TYR A 40 0.70 -4.55 8.04
C TYR A 40 1.95 -4.70 7.17
N LEU A 41 1.78 -5.07 5.91
CA LEU A 41 2.86 -5.20 4.95
C LEU A 41 2.93 -3.97 4.03
N PHE A 42 4.11 -3.40 3.91
CA PHE A 42 4.44 -2.45 2.88
C PHE A 42 5.46 -3.06 1.91
N ARG A 43 5.07 -3.24 0.64
CA ARG A 43 5.93 -3.84 -0.39
C ARG A 43 6.61 -5.11 0.13
N GLY A 44 5.82 -5.98 0.77
CA GLY A 44 6.27 -7.26 1.34
C GLY A 44 6.97 -7.20 2.69
N VAL A 45 7.21 -6.02 3.27
CA VAL A 45 7.92 -5.84 4.55
C VAL A 45 6.95 -5.43 5.66
N SER A 46 7.00 -6.15 6.80
CA SER A 46 6.15 -5.88 7.96
C SER A 46 6.44 -4.52 8.59
N GLN A 47 5.38 -3.79 8.87
CA GLN A 47 5.39 -2.48 9.51
C GLN A 47 4.94 -2.53 10.98
N THR A 48 4.52 -3.71 11.44
CA THR A 48 3.95 -3.90 12.79
C THR A 48 4.70 -4.95 13.60
N ASP A 49 5.96 -5.26 13.26
CA ASP A 49 6.74 -6.34 13.89
C ASP A 49 5.97 -7.67 13.90
N GLU A 50 5.27 -7.97 12.78
CA GLU A 50 4.46 -9.19 12.57
C GLU A 50 3.22 -9.28 13.50
N LYS A 51 2.71 -8.13 13.95
CA LYS A 51 1.55 -8.05 14.84
C LYS A 51 0.33 -7.51 14.11
N ALA A 52 -0.85 -7.89 14.60
CA ALA A 52 -2.11 -7.41 14.08
C ALA A 52 -2.29 -5.91 14.36
N THR A 53 -2.92 -5.21 13.42
CA THR A 53 -3.25 -3.80 13.55
C THR A 53 -4.59 -3.46 12.90
N LEU A 54 -5.07 -2.25 13.21
CA LEU A 54 -6.22 -1.64 12.54
C LEU A 54 -5.74 -0.53 11.63
N GLN A 55 -6.38 -0.44 10.47
CA GLN A 55 -6.15 0.59 9.46
C GLN A 55 -7.45 1.30 9.15
N GLY A 56 -7.39 2.58 8.86
CA GLY A 56 -8.55 3.38 8.48
C GLY A 56 -8.22 4.32 7.34
N THR A 57 -9.11 4.44 6.36
CA THR A 57 -9.02 5.39 5.26
C THR A 57 -10.30 6.21 5.20
N LEU A 58 -10.17 7.50 4.94
CA LEU A 58 -11.29 8.41 4.65
C LEU A 58 -10.96 9.20 3.39
N THR A 59 -11.85 9.18 2.40
CA THR A 59 -11.64 9.87 1.12
C THR A 59 -12.85 10.71 0.77
N TRP A 60 -12.62 11.94 0.34
CA TRP A 60 -13.60 12.76 -0.36
C TRP A 60 -13.25 12.80 -1.84
N SER A 61 -14.22 12.52 -2.71
CA SER A 61 -14.06 12.50 -4.16
C SER A 61 -15.05 13.44 -4.84
N SER A 62 -14.60 14.14 -5.86
CA SER A 62 -15.45 14.96 -6.71
C SER A 62 -15.89 14.18 -7.96
N ALA A 63 -16.99 14.61 -8.58
CA ALA A 63 -17.47 14.06 -9.85
C ALA A 63 -16.48 14.29 -11.02
N SER A 64 -15.48 15.17 -10.87
CA SER A 64 -14.46 15.40 -11.89
C SER A 64 -13.30 14.40 -11.84
N GLY A 65 -13.25 13.49 -10.85
CA GLY A 65 -12.16 12.55 -10.64
C GLY A 65 -11.09 13.02 -9.64
N ALA A 66 -11.15 14.28 -9.16
CA ALA A 66 -10.25 14.73 -8.10
C ALA A 66 -10.67 14.17 -6.74
N TYR A 67 -9.70 13.81 -5.92
CA TYR A 67 -9.94 13.31 -4.57
C TYR A 67 -8.87 13.77 -3.58
N VAL A 68 -9.24 13.76 -2.30
CA VAL A 68 -8.35 14.01 -1.17
C VAL A 68 -8.74 13.11 -0.01
N GLY A 69 -7.77 12.66 0.74
CA GLY A 69 -8.07 11.79 1.87
C GLY A 69 -6.93 11.65 2.86
N GLY A 70 -7.14 10.77 3.83
CA GLY A 70 -6.16 10.38 4.81
C GLY A 70 -6.28 8.91 5.16
N PHE A 71 -5.15 8.35 5.58
CA PHE A 71 -5.01 6.99 6.06
C PHE A 71 -4.35 7.02 7.44
N ALA A 72 -4.69 6.05 8.29
CA ALA A 72 -3.99 5.82 9.54
C ALA A 72 -3.86 4.33 9.83
N SER A 73 -2.72 3.93 10.39
CA SER A 73 -2.43 2.55 10.81
C SER A 73 -1.55 2.54 12.05
N GLY A 74 -1.76 1.57 12.93
CA GLY A 74 -0.74 1.25 13.91
C GLY A 74 0.51 0.71 13.24
N VAL A 75 1.70 1.10 13.74
CA VAL A 75 3.01 0.63 13.29
C VAL A 75 3.89 0.27 14.49
N ASP A 76 4.92 -0.57 14.27
CA ASP A 76 5.91 -0.95 15.29
C ASP A 76 7.24 -1.25 14.60
N PHE A 77 8.14 -0.29 14.59
CA PHE A 77 9.49 -0.44 14.03
C PHE A 77 10.54 -0.83 15.08
N GLY A 78 10.10 -1.19 16.29
CA GLY A 78 10.95 -1.55 17.43
C GLY A 78 11.13 -0.43 18.43
N THR A 79 12.06 -0.59 19.36
CA THR A 79 12.24 0.33 20.51
C THR A 79 12.45 1.78 20.08
N GLY A 80 11.60 2.68 20.55
CA GLY A 80 11.65 4.11 20.23
C GLY A 80 11.06 4.47 18.86
N SER A 81 10.35 3.54 18.23
CA SER A 81 9.62 3.79 16.97
C SER A 81 8.35 4.59 17.22
N PRO A 82 7.79 5.21 16.16
CA PRO A 82 6.41 5.68 16.20
C PRO A 82 5.44 4.51 16.40
N ASP A 83 4.30 4.77 17.05
CA ASP A 83 3.23 3.80 17.25
C ASP A 83 2.14 3.90 16.18
N ILE A 84 2.15 4.97 15.40
CA ILE A 84 1.13 5.27 14.39
C ILE A 84 1.75 5.92 13.15
N GLU A 85 1.26 5.51 11.99
CA GLU A 85 1.42 6.17 10.70
C GLU A 85 0.15 6.94 10.38
N VAL A 86 0.30 8.17 9.89
CA VAL A 86 -0.80 8.99 9.38
C VAL A 86 -0.39 9.58 8.04
N ASP A 87 -1.16 9.27 7.01
CA ASP A 87 -0.91 9.74 5.66
C ASP A 87 -1.97 10.71 5.19
N TYR A 88 -1.56 11.62 4.32
CA TYR A 88 -2.45 12.54 3.61
C TYR A 88 -2.20 12.41 2.13
N PHE A 89 -3.27 12.29 1.36
CA PHE A 89 -3.14 12.14 -0.07
C PHE A 89 -4.10 13.04 -0.84
N VAL A 90 -3.67 13.41 -2.04
CA VAL A 90 -4.48 14.07 -3.05
C VAL A 90 -4.20 13.43 -4.39
N GLY A 91 -5.23 13.24 -5.20
CA GLY A 91 -5.06 12.59 -6.48
C GLY A 91 -6.13 12.95 -7.49
N TYR A 92 -5.94 12.40 -8.67
CA TYR A 92 -6.85 12.56 -9.80
C TYR A 92 -6.92 11.27 -10.61
N GLY A 93 -8.12 10.70 -10.69
CA GLY A 93 -8.41 9.52 -11.50
C GLY A 93 -9.22 9.91 -12.74
N PHE A 94 -8.91 9.31 -13.89
CA PHE A 94 -9.64 9.52 -15.13
C PHE A 94 -9.53 8.33 -16.09
N ASP A 95 -10.53 8.17 -16.94
CA ASP A 95 -10.51 7.16 -18.00
C ASP A 95 -9.72 7.66 -19.20
N ALA A 96 -8.58 7.02 -19.46
CA ALA A 96 -7.76 7.31 -20.65
C ALA A 96 -8.35 6.64 -21.91
N SER A 97 -9.12 5.56 -21.73
CA SER A 97 -9.92 4.90 -22.75
C SER A 97 -11.00 4.02 -22.09
N ASP A 98 -11.86 3.39 -22.89
CA ASP A 98 -12.91 2.46 -22.40
C ASP A 98 -12.35 1.27 -21.58
N SER A 99 -11.07 0.99 -21.68
CA SER A 99 -10.43 -0.14 -21.00
C SER A 99 -9.23 0.24 -20.13
N VAL A 100 -8.90 1.52 -20.04
CA VAL A 100 -7.75 2.00 -19.25
C VAL A 100 -8.15 3.18 -18.38
N ASN A 101 -8.11 3.00 -17.09
CA ASN A 101 -8.20 4.07 -16.10
C ASN A 101 -6.79 4.45 -15.61
N LEU A 102 -6.52 5.73 -15.48
CA LEU A 102 -5.28 6.27 -14.91
C LEU A 102 -5.59 7.01 -13.62
N ASP A 103 -4.78 6.75 -12.61
CA ASP A 103 -4.78 7.46 -11.33
C ASP A 103 -3.40 8.03 -11.04
N VAL A 104 -3.34 9.28 -10.60
CA VAL A 104 -2.12 9.95 -10.16
C VAL A 104 -2.35 10.52 -8.78
N MET A 105 -1.59 10.06 -7.81
CA MET A 105 -1.71 10.43 -6.40
C MET A 105 -0.38 10.94 -5.84
N LEU A 106 -0.41 12.05 -5.12
CA LEU A 106 0.67 12.46 -4.24
C LEU A 106 0.29 12.08 -2.82
N ASN A 107 1.11 11.23 -2.21
CA ASN A 107 0.97 10.80 -0.81
C ASN A 107 2.05 11.41 0.07
N ARG A 108 1.67 11.88 1.24
CA ARG A 108 2.57 12.32 2.31
C ARG A 108 2.48 11.32 3.46
N TYR A 109 3.55 10.56 3.67
CA TYR A 109 3.71 9.67 4.83
C TYR A 109 4.19 10.46 6.01
N THR A 110 3.54 10.30 7.17
CA THR A 110 3.94 10.98 8.41
C THR A 110 3.87 10.03 9.60
N TYR A 111 4.79 10.22 10.52
CA TYR A 111 4.93 9.42 11.73
C TYR A 111 4.96 10.35 12.92
N PRO A 112 3.84 10.56 13.66
CA PRO A 112 3.81 11.35 14.86
C PRO A 112 4.90 10.92 15.85
N GLY A 113 5.77 11.86 16.24
CA GLY A 113 6.92 11.58 17.12
C GLY A 113 8.21 11.19 16.39
N ALA A 114 8.19 10.97 15.06
CA ALA A 114 9.35 10.62 14.23
C ALA A 114 9.29 11.34 12.88
N SER A 115 9.28 12.67 12.90
CA SER A 115 9.11 13.51 11.70
C SER A 115 10.22 13.36 10.67
N GLU A 116 11.38 12.86 11.07
CA GLU A 116 12.52 12.55 10.18
C GLU A 116 12.25 11.39 9.22
N LEU A 117 11.25 10.56 9.50
CA LEU A 117 10.82 9.47 8.62
C LEU A 117 9.81 9.92 7.56
N ALA A 118 9.30 11.14 7.68
CA ALA A 118 8.21 11.64 6.84
C ALA A 118 8.72 11.98 5.43
N TYR A 119 8.04 11.49 4.40
CA TYR A 119 8.39 11.76 2.99
C TYR A 119 7.15 11.85 2.10
N ASN A 120 7.34 12.31 0.87
CA ASN A 120 6.30 12.35 -0.15
C ASN A 120 6.59 11.31 -1.22
N GLU A 121 5.54 10.71 -1.78
CA GLU A 121 5.65 9.80 -2.91
C GLU A 121 4.60 10.16 -3.98
N LEU A 122 5.03 10.26 -5.23
CA LEU A 122 4.14 10.34 -6.39
C LEU A 122 3.86 8.91 -6.85
N ILE A 123 2.59 8.52 -6.84
CA ILE A 123 2.14 7.18 -7.23
C ILE A 123 1.25 7.31 -8.45
N THR A 124 1.55 6.57 -9.48
CA THR A 124 0.72 6.48 -10.69
C THR A 124 0.31 5.04 -10.92
N THR A 125 -0.98 4.82 -11.11
CA THR A 125 -1.54 3.49 -11.39
C THR A 125 -2.34 3.51 -12.70
N ALA A 126 -2.04 2.57 -13.58
CA ALA A 126 -2.85 2.28 -14.74
C ALA A 126 -3.63 0.99 -14.50
N THR A 127 -4.97 1.09 -14.45
CA THR A 127 -5.85 -0.08 -14.38
C THR A 127 -6.35 -0.43 -15.76
N ILE A 128 -6.15 -1.69 -16.16
CA ILE A 128 -6.46 -2.19 -17.51
C ILE A 128 -7.56 -3.24 -17.41
N ALA A 129 -8.64 -3.03 -18.16
CA ALA A 129 -9.82 -3.90 -18.22
C ALA A 129 -10.37 -4.27 -16.83
N GLU A 130 -10.26 -3.35 -15.84
CA GLU A 130 -10.71 -3.49 -14.45
C GLU A 130 -10.02 -4.60 -13.62
N HIS A 131 -9.12 -5.36 -14.24
CA HIS A 131 -8.54 -6.56 -13.62
C HIS A 131 -7.02 -6.53 -13.47
N SER A 132 -6.32 -5.73 -14.26
CA SER A 132 -4.86 -5.65 -14.21
C SER A 132 -4.44 -4.24 -13.82
N ALA A 133 -3.44 -4.11 -12.96
CA ALA A 133 -2.89 -2.83 -12.57
C ALA A 133 -1.38 -2.79 -12.76
N ILE A 134 -0.88 -1.66 -13.26
CA ILE A 134 0.53 -1.31 -13.31
C ILE A 134 0.70 -0.10 -12.42
N THR A 135 1.55 -0.19 -11.41
CA THR A 135 1.83 0.91 -10.48
C THR A 135 3.28 1.34 -10.57
N VAL A 136 3.51 2.64 -10.60
CA VAL A 136 4.83 3.25 -10.47
C VAL A 136 4.80 4.25 -9.32
N GLY A 137 5.66 4.06 -8.32
CA GLY A 137 5.89 5.00 -7.23
C GLY A 137 7.25 5.68 -7.37
N TYR A 138 7.34 6.97 -7.05
CA TYR A 138 8.59 7.73 -7.02
C TYR A 138 8.62 8.68 -5.84
N THR A 139 9.74 8.68 -5.16
CA THR A 139 10.08 9.69 -4.15
C THR A 139 11.52 10.12 -4.32
N ASN A 140 11.81 11.38 -3.99
CA ASN A 140 13.19 11.91 -3.95
C ASN A 140 13.80 11.84 -2.55
N ASP A 141 13.08 11.28 -1.58
CA ASP A 141 13.50 11.21 -0.17
C ASP A 141 12.89 9.97 0.51
N ILE A 142 13.22 8.77 -0.01
CA ILE A 142 12.65 7.53 0.55
C ILE A 142 12.99 7.39 2.03
N TRP A 143 11.97 7.29 2.89
CA TRP A 143 12.10 7.13 4.36
C TRP A 143 12.95 8.20 5.05
N GLY A 144 12.96 9.43 4.53
CA GLY A 144 13.79 10.52 5.06
C GLY A 144 15.30 10.27 4.91
N SER A 145 15.72 9.43 3.97
CA SER A 145 17.12 9.06 3.74
C SER A 145 17.90 10.06 2.90
N GLY A 146 17.21 11.01 2.25
CA GLY A 146 17.80 11.99 1.33
C GLY A 146 18.14 11.42 -0.04
N THR A 147 17.64 10.23 -0.40
CA THR A 147 17.88 9.63 -1.71
C THR A 147 16.59 9.17 -2.40
N ASP A 148 16.66 9.04 -3.73
CA ASP A 148 15.50 8.64 -4.54
C ASP A 148 15.14 7.18 -4.29
N GLY A 149 13.84 6.90 -4.34
CA GLY A 149 13.28 5.55 -4.35
C GLY A 149 12.23 5.39 -5.45
N TRP A 150 12.20 4.20 -6.04
CA TRP A 150 11.24 3.81 -7.05
C TRP A 150 10.55 2.51 -6.66
N TYR A 151 9.28 2.41 -7.02
CA TYR A 151 8.52 1.16 -6.96
C TYR A 151 7.85 0.88 -8.30
N TYR A 152 7.90 -0.37 -8.74
CA TYR A 152 7.19 -0.86 -9.92
C TYR A 152 6.38 -2.07 -9.52
N GLY A 153 5.07 -2.01 -9.72
CA GLY A 153 4.15 -3.08 -9.35
C GLY A 153 3.32 -3.56 -10.52
N LEU A 154 3.07 -4.85 -10.57
CA LEU A 154 2.08 -5.48 -11.44
C LEU A 154 1.12 -6.28 -10.57
N ARG A 155 -0.17 -6.19 -10.86
CA ARG A 155 -1.23 -6.97 -10.22
C ARG A 155 -2.23 -7.46 -11.26
N HIS A 156 -2.78 -8.64 -11.01
CA HIS A 156 -3.93 -9.14 -11.76
C HIS A 156 -4.93 -9.80 -10.81
N ASP A 157 -6.22 -9.53 -11.05
CA ASP A 157 -7.35 -10.04 -10.28
C ASP A 157 -8.22 -10.94 -11.19
N TRP A 158 -8.43 -12.19 -10.76
CA TRP A 158 -9.37 -13.11 -11.39
C TRP A 158 -10.65 -13.13 -10.59
N VAL A 159 -11.75 -12.71 -11.21
CA VAL A 159 -13.09 -12.83 -10.62
C VAL A 159 -13.51 -14.29 -10.59
N LEU A 160 -13.81 -14.78 -9.41
CA LEU A 160 -14.24 -16.15 -9.17
C LEU A 160 -15.74 -16.20 -8.82
N PRO A 161 -16.40 -17.37 -8.93
CA PRO A 161 -17.77 -17.52 -8.46
C PRO A 161 -17.95 -17.18 -6.98
N ARG A 162 -19.19 -16.82 -6.60
CA ARG A 162 -19.60 -16.53 -5.21
C ARG A 162 -18.93 -15.31 -4.60
N GLU A 163 -18.78 -14.25 -5.37
CA GLU A 163 -18.16 -12.99 -4.93
C GLU A 163 -16.74 -13.17 -4.36
N ALA A 164 -15.99 -14.11 -4.92
CA ALA A 164 -14.59 -14.32 -4.57
C ALA A 164 -13.68 -13.74 -5.66
N THR A 165 -12.48 -13.32 -5.26
CA THR A 165 -11.44 -12.83 -6.15
C THR A 165 -10.12 -13.52 -5.79
N LEU A 166 -9.41 -14.02 -6.79
CA LEU A 166 -8.02 -14.42 -6.68
C LEU A 166 -7.15 -13.28 -7.20
N SER A 167 -6.21 -12.82 -6.39
CA SER A 167 -5.28 -11.76 -6.76
C SER A 167 -3.86 -12.29 -6.76
N ALA A 168 -3.05 -11.86 -7.72
CA ALA A 168 -1.60 -12.07 -7.69
C ALA A 168 -0.88 -10.75 -8.00
N SER A 169 0.23 -10.52 -7.33
CA SER A 169 1.06 -9.33 -7.56
C SER A 169 2.55 -9.66 -7.50
N VAL A 170 3.33 -8.83 -8.18
CA VAL A 170 4.78 -8.76 -8.08
C VAL A 170 5.19 -7.30 -8.12
N GLY A 171 6.16 -6.93 -7.29
CA GLY A 171 6.69 -5.58 -7.21
C GLY A 171 8.21 -5.56 -7.14
N ARG A 172 8.80 -4.43 -7.52
CA ARG A 172 10.23 -4.17 -7.44
C ARG A 172 10.46 -2.82 -6.80
N THR A 173 11.16 -2.79 -5.66
CA THR A 173 11.67 -1.56 -5.03
C THR A 173 13.12 -1.36 -5.44
N GLN A 174 13.45 -0.14 -5.87
CA GLN A 174 14.80 0.26 -6.25
C GLN A 174 15.20 1.54 -5.52
N PHE A 175 16.44 1.59 -5.07
CA PHE A 175 17.03 2.76 -4.41
C PHE A 175 18.15 3.33 -5.27
N ARG A 176 18.24 4.65 -5.35
CA ARG A 176 19.36 5.29 -6.06
C ARG A 176 20.68 5.13 -5.30
N ASP A 177 20.61 5.11 -3.96
CA ASP A 177 21.76 4.91 -3.08
C ASP A 177 21.38 3.93 -1.96
N ASN A 178 21.75 2.67 -2.16
CA ASN A 178 21.51 1.57 -1.23
C ASN A 178 22.21 1.76 0.12
N LEU A 179 23.33 2.49 0.16
CA LEU A 179 24.05 2.78 1.39
C LEU A 179 23.30 3.83 2.22
N ALA A 180 22.71 4.84 1.57
CA ALA A 180 21.95 5.87 2.26
C ALA A 180 20.69 5.30 2.94
N VAL A 181 20.01 4.35 2.29
CA VAL A 181 18.82 3.67 2.86
C VAL A 181 19.19 2.47 3.74
N ALA A 182 20.43 2.02 3.68
CA ALA A 182 20.92 0.79 4.33
C ALA A 182 20.10 -0.46 3.95
N ALA A 183 19.69 -0.55 2.69
CA ALA A 183 18.93 -1.66 2.13
C ALA A 183 19.28 -1.91 0.67
N GLU A 184 19.16 -3.16 0.23
CA GLU A 184 19.32 -3.57 -1.16
C GLU A 184 17.99 -3.41 -1.94
N ASP A 185 18.10 -3.21 -3.24
CA ASP A 185 16.96 -3.34 -4.15
C ASP A 185 16.32 -4.72 -4.00
N TYR A 186 14.99 -4.78 -3.92
CA TYR A 186 14.32 -6.05 -3.67
C TYR A 186 13.01 -6.21 -4.44
N THR A 187 12.58 -7.46 -4.54
CA THR A 187 11.31 -7.86 -5.15
C THR A 187 10.37 -8.40 -4.09
N ASP A 188 9.12 -8.00 -4.14
CA ASP A 188 8.02 -8.54 -3.37
C ASP A 188 6.99 -9.23 -4.28
N TRP A 189 6.17 -10.11 -3.70
CA TRP A 189 5.09 -10.79 -4.41
C TRP A 189 3.99 -11.23 -3.45
N SER A 190 2.80 -11.45 -4.00
CA SER A 190 1.68 -12.01 -3.25
C SER A 190 0.75 -12.84 -4.10
N VAL A 191 0.05 -13.78 -3.44
CA VAL A 191 -1.14 -14.44 -3.96
C VAL A 191 -2.18 -14.46 -2.84
N ALA A 192 -3.39 -13.95 -3.11
CA ALA A 192 -4.44 -13.84 -2.10
C ALA A 192 -5.80 -14.21 -2.69
N VAL A 193 -6.67 -14.75 -1.84
CA VAL A 193 -8.09 -14.93 -2.13
C VAL A 193 -8.89 -14.05 -1.20
N SER A 194 -9.78 -13.25 -1.75
CA SER A 194 -10.77 -12.49 -0.99
C SER A 194 -12.18 -12.94 -1.33
N ARG A 195 -13.10 -12.73 -0.38
CA ARG A 195 -14.52 -12.98 -0.58
C ARG A 195 -15.35 -12.03 0.26
N ARG A 196 -16.46 -11.55 -0.33
CA ARG A 196 -17.42 -10.72 0.38
C ARG A 196 -18.44 -11.57 1.15
N PHE A 197 -18.71 -11.15 2.40
CA PHE A 197 -19.71 -11.72 3.31
C PHE A 197 -20.56 -10.58 3.89
N GLY A 198 -21.64 -10.23 3.21
CA GLY A 198 -22.43 -9.05 3.56
C GLY A 198 -21.56 -7.77 3.46
N PRO A 199 -21.45 -6.97 4.54
CA PRO A 199 -20.67 -5.73 4.53
C PRO A 199 -19.16 -5.97 4.68
N ALA A 200 -18.72 -7.19 5.02
CA ALA A 200 -17.33 -7.52 5.26
C ALA A 200 -16.70 -8.19 4.04
N GLU A 201 -15.48 -7.80 3.69
CA GLU A 201 -14.60 -8.55 2.81
C GLU A 201 -13.52 -9.22 3.64
N VAL A 202 -13.38 -10.53 3.49
CA VAL A 202 -12.35 -11.33 4.16
C VAL A 202 -11.34 -11.78 3.13
N SER A 203 -10.06 -11.57 3.41
CA SER A 203 -8.96 -12.00 2.54
C SER A 203 -7.94 -12.84 3.31
N LEU A 204 -7.44 -13.87 2.64
CA LEU A 204 -6.29 -14.67 3.08
C LEU A 204 -5.28 -14.69 1.94
N GLY A 205 -4.06 -14.24 2.21
CA GLY A 205 -3.00 -14.18 1.23
C GLY A 205 -1.68 -14.73 1.73
N TYR A 206 -0.85 -15.18 0.80
CA TYR A 206 0.53 -15.53 1.04
C TYR A 206 1.42 -14.48 0.37
N PHE A 207 2.26 -13.86 1.16
CA PHE A 207 3.13 -12.74 0.79
C PHE A 207 4.57 -13.15 0.97
N GLY A 208 5.44 -12.63 0.12
CA GLY A 208 6.85 -12.92 0.23
C GLY A 208 7.73 -11.86 -0.43
N THR A 209 9.03 -12.00 -0.15
CA THR A 209 10.08 -11.16 -0.73
C THR A 209 11.26 -12.02 -1.18
N ASP A 210 12.17 -11.42 -1.94
CA ASP A 210 13.41 -12.07 -2.34
C ASP A 210 14.47 -12.11 -1.21
N ALA A 211 15.64 -12.67 -1.53
CA ALA A 211 16.74 -12.79 -0.57
C ALA A 211 17.35 -11.43 -0.19
N SER A 212 17.31 -10.45 -1.09
CA SER A 212 17.80 -9.08 -0.85
C SER A 212 17.00 -8.37 0.23
N ALA A 213 15.66 -8.46 0.17
CA ALA A 213 14.79 -7.93 1.21
C ALA A 213 15.08 -8.60 2.58
N ARG A 214 15.16 -9.92 2.61
CA ARG A 214 15.44 -10.65 3.86
C ARG A 214 16.83 -10.32 4.43
N ALA A 215 17.83 -10.12 3.58
CA ALA A 215 19.14 -9.66 4.03
C ALA A 215 19.10 -8.25 4.63
N SER A 216 18.27 -7.35 4.08
CA SER A 216 18.12 -5.97 4.53
C SER A 216 17.26 -5.83 5.78
N PHE A 217 16.13 -6.56 5.86
CA PHE A 217 15.08 -6.34 6.86
C PHE A 217 14.86 -7.53 7.82
N GLY A 218 15.60 -8.62 7.61
CA GLY A 218 15.51 -9.82 8.46
C GLY A 218 14.12 -10.44 8.44
N LYS A 219 13.62 -10.84 9.61
CA LYS A 219 12.31 -11.48 9.77
C LYS A 219 11.14 -10.64 9.23
N LEU A 220 11.24 -9.31 9.23
CA LEU A 220 10.19 -8.43 8.74
C LEU A 220 9.89 -8.63 7.24
N ALA A 221 10.84 -9.18 6.49
CA ALA A 221 10.71 -9.52 5.08
C ALA A 221 10.51 -11.02 4.81
N ASP A 222 10.28 -11.83 5.84
CA ASP A 222 10.00 -13.27 5.66
C ASP A 222 8.64 -13.50 5.01
N ASN A 223 8.54 -14.61 4.30
CA ASN A 223 7.28 -15.04 3.71
C ASN A 223 6.25 -15.37 4.79
N ARG A 224 4.99 -14.94 4.60
CA ARG A 224 3.94 -15.12 5.60
C ARG A 224 2.53 -15.21 5.03
N LEU A 225 1.65 -15.80 5.83
CA LEU A 225 0.21 -15.68 5.62
C LEU A 225 -0.31 -14.42 6.28
N LEU A 226 -1.18 -13.72 5.59
CA LEU A 226 -1.87 -12.54 6.10
C LEU A 226 -3.38 -12.73 5.96
N LEU A 227 -4.08 -12.51 7.08
CA LEU A 227 -5.53 -12.43 7.14
C LEU A 227 -5.96 -10.99 7.26
N SER A 228 -6.97 -10.57 6.49
CA SER A 228 -7.62 -9.28 6.65
C SER A 228 -9.13 -9.37 6.67
N VAL A 229 -9.76 -8.44 7.39
CA VAL A 229 -11.21 -8.23 7.40
C VAL A 229 -11.47 -6.75 7.19
N LYS A 230 -12.07 -6.42 6.06
CA LYS A 230 -12.31 -5.05 5.60
C LYS A 230 -13.80 -4.73 5.59
N PHE A 231 -14.13 -3.52 6.05
CA PHE A 231 -15.43 -2.88 5.91
C PHE A 231 -15.24 -1.57 5.15
N ALA A 232 -16.03 -1.32 4.13
CA ALA A 232 -15.94 -0.12 3.32
C ALA A 232 -17.33 0.37 2.87
N ARG A 233 -17.44 1.70 2.59
CA ARG A 233 -18.61 2.34 2.02
C ARG A 233 -18.21 3.50 1.14
#